data_033271e171a8e09ecef6be1e2468a51f
#
_entry.id   033271e171a8e09ecef6be1e2468a51f
#
_cell.length_a   1.000
_cell.length_b   1.000
_cell.length_c   1.000
_cell.angle_alpha   90.00
_cell.angle_beta   90.00
_cell.angle_gamma   90.00
#
_symmetry.space_group_name_H-M   'P 1'
#
loop_
_entity.id
_entity.type
_entity.pdbx_description
1 polymer ?
#
loop_
_entity_poly.entity_id
_entity_poly.type
_entity_poly.pdbx_seq_one_letter_code
_entity_poly.pdbx_strand_id
1 'polypeptide(L)'
;MLDDFGQRIRDIILSEMDLSRELSDEEICDLIGSVVSREARDRPMTIKDRAELERTIFNSLRKLDVLQELVDDRDVTEIMVNGPNDIFYEKAGRIQRFKGHFSSEEKLEDVIQQIVGRHNRVVNQASPIVDTRLIDGSRVNIVLNPISIGGSAVSIRKFPEHPMSMERLVEIEALSPEVARLLQILTQAKYNIFISGGTGSGKTTFLNALSQYIPDDERIITIEDSAELQLLGAKNIVRLETRNANTDGVTPITIRDLIRTALRMRPDRIIVGECRGAEALDMLQAMNTGHDGSLSTGHANSPHDIISRIETMVLQGQDFPLNAIRQQIASGIDIIVQLGRLRDKSRRVLEISEVDGFMDGEIVLHTLYRFEETAVLDSGRIQGFLKKAGTLCHTDKLMAAGLSV
;
A
#
# COMPACT_ATOMS: atom_id res chain seq x y z
N MET A 1 -6.13 -5.79 28.39
CA MET A 1 -5.57 -7.08 28.86
C MET A 1 -6.49 -7.63 29.92
N LEU A 2 -6.75 -8.93 29.87
CA LEU A 2 -7.53 -9.60 30.92
C LEU A 2 -6.66 -9.72 32.18
N ASP A 3 -7.19 -9.24 33.32
CA ASP A 3 -6.63 -9.55 34.65
C ASP A 3 -6.93 -11.01 35.02
N ASP A 4 -6.46 -11.50 36.14
CA ASP A 4 -6.71 -12.88 36.59
C ASP A 4 -8.20 -13.22 36.62
N PHE A 5 -9.05 -12.24 36.90
CA PHE A 5 -10.51 -12.43 36.87
C PHE A 5 -11.02 -12.59 35.43
N GLY A 6 -10.56 -11.79 34.51
CA GLY A 6 -10.93 -11.89 33.10
C GLY A 6 -10.43 -13.19 32.47
N GLN A 7 -9.24 -13.65 32.82
CA GLN A 7 -8.72 -14.95 32.39
C GLN A 7 -9.63 -16.10 32.87
N ARG A 8 -9.99 -16.10 34.14
CA ARG A 8 -10.90 -17.09 34.72
C ARG A 8 -12.25 -17.11 34.04
N ILE A 9 -12.83 -15.94 33.76
CA ILE A 9 -14.12 -15.85 33.02
C ILE A 9 -13.96 -16.43 31.62
N ARG A 10 -12.88 -16.11 30.91
CA ARG A 10 -12.59 -16.67 29.60
C ARG A 10 -12.51 -18.19 29.62
N ASP A 11 -11.83 -18.78 30.61
CA ASP A 11 -11.71 -20.24 30.74
C ASP A 11 -13.07 -20.91 31.01
N ILE A 12 -13.94 -20.27 31.82
CA ILE A 12 -15.32 -20.73 32.02
C ILE A 12 -16.09 -20.68 30.70
N ILE A 13 -16.00 -19.59 29.95
CA ILE A 13 -16.69 -19.46 28.66
C ILE A 13 -16.22 -20.56 27.70
N LEU A 14 -14.92 -20.79 27.58
CA LEU A 14 -14.37 -21.86 26.75
C LEU A 14 -14.89 -23.25 27.16
N SER A 15 -15.09 -23.49 28.46
CA SER A 15 -15.63 -24.77 28.96
C SER A 15 -17.14 -24.93 28.71
N GLU A 16 -17.87 -23.82 28.60
CA GLU A 16 -19.32 -23.82 28.34
C GLU A 16 -19.68 -23.70 26.84
N MET A 17 -18.69 -23.40 25.99
CA MET A 17 -18.90 -23.36 24.55
C MET A 17 -19.16 -24.74 23.96
N ASP A 18 -20.21 -24.86 23.15
CA ASP A 18 -20.46 -26.05 22.34
C ASP A 18 -19.53 -26.07 21.12
N LEU A 19 -18.42 -26.78 21.24
CA LEU A 19 -17.43 -26.93 20.18
C LEU A 19 -17.86 -27.90 19.07
N SER A 20 -19.03 -28.54 19.16
CA SER A 20 -19.53 -29.46 18.12
C SER A 20 -20.12 -28.72 16.90
N ARG A 21 -20.37 -27.43 17.03
CA ARG A 21 -20.90 -26.55 15.96
C ARG A 21 -20.25 -25.17 15.97
N GLU A 22 -20.33 -24.51 14.86
CA GLU A 22 -19.89 -23.12 14.78
C GLU A 22 -20.96 -22.21 15.44
N LEU A 23 -20.53 -21.45 16.47
CA LEU A 23 -21.37 -20.45 17.13
C LEU A 23 -21.32 -19.13 16.39
N SER A 24 -22.45 -18.45 16.28
CA SER A 24 -22.48 -17.07 15.77
C SER A 24 -21.87 -16.08 16.76
N ASP A 25 -21.49 -14.91 16.27
CA ASP A 25 -20.96 -13.84 17.12
C ASP A 25 -21.98 -13.38 18.16
N GLU A 26 -23.30 -13.39 17.84
CA GLU A 26 -24.39 -13.08 18.77
C GLU A 26 -24.47 -14.11 19.91
N GLU A 27 -24.44 -15.43 19.58
CA GLU A 27 -24.44 -16.50 20.58
C GLU A 27 -23.26 -16.42 21.54
N ILE A 28 -22.09 -16.04 21.01
CA ILE A 28 -20.88 -15.85 21.84
C ILE A 28 -21.00 -14.60 22.71
N CYS A 29 -21.52 -13.50 22.21
CA CYS A 29 -21.78 -12.31 23.01
C CYS A 29 -22.78 -12.59 24.14
N ASP A 30 -23.85 -13.33 23.87
CA ASP A 30 -24.86 -13.72 24.87
C ASP A 30 -24.24 -14.61 25.95
N LEU A 31 -23.42 -15.58 25.55
CA LEU A 31 -22.69 -16.45 26.48
C LEU A 31 -21.73 -15.62 27.37
N ILE A 32 -20.93 -14.75 26.77
CA ILE A 32 -20.03 -13.83 27.49
C ILE A 32 -20.82 -13.00 28.51
N GLY A 33 -21.89 -12.33 28.07
CA GLY A 33 -22.74 -11.50 28.92
C GLY A 33 -23.38 -12.27 30.09
N SER A 34 -23.78 -13.53 29.85
CA SER A 34 -24.38 -14.41 30.90
C SER A 34 -23.30 -14.81 31.91
N VAL A 35 -22.14 -15.26 31.47
CA VAL A 35 -21.02 -15.68 32.35
C VAL A 35 -20.49 -14.50 33.14
N VAL A 36 -20.23 -13.35 32.51
CA VAL A 36 -19.79 -12.11 33.19
C VAL A 36 -20.81 -11.68 34.23
N SER A 37 -22.11 -11.72 33.90
CA SER A 37 -23.18 -11.40 34.88
C SER A 37 -23.20 -12.32 36.08
N ARG A 38 -22.93 -13.61 35.89
CA ARG A 38 -22.92 -14.62 36.93
C ARG A 38 -21.68 -14.45 37.83
N GLU A 39 -20.49 -14.37 37.25
CA GLU A 39 -19.24 -14.34 37.98
C GLU A 39 -18.93 -12.95 38.62
N ALA A 40 -19.50 -11.87 38.09
CA ALA A 40 -19.38 -10.52 38.65
C ALA A 40 -20.34 -10.19 39.78
N ARG A 41 -21.19 -11.11 40.22
CA ARG A 41 -22.18 -10.84 41.31
C ARG A 41 -21.56 -10.33 42.59
N ASP A 42 -20.37 -10.86 42.92
CA ASP A 42 -19.66 -10.54 44.17
C ASP A 42 -18.54 -9.52 43.95
N ARG A 43 -18.38 -9.00 42.72
CA ARG A 43 -17.35 -8.01 42.36
C ARG A 43 -18.01 -6.76 41.78
N PRO A 44 -18.08 -5.66 42.51
CA PRO A 44 -18.69 -4.43 41.98
C PRO A 44 -17.87 -3.94 40.78
N MET A 45 -18.55 -3.82 39.66
CA MET A 45 -17.99 -3.31 38.40
C MET A 45 -18.86 -2.18 37.87
N THR A 46 -18.27 -1.15 37.29
CA THR A 46 -19.04 -0.16 36.56
C THR A 46 -19.57 -0.75 35.26
N ILE A 47 -20.61 -0.15 34.70
CA ILE A 47 -21.12 -0.54 33.38
C ILE A 47 -20.04 -0.48 32.31
N LYS A 48 -19.15 0.51 32.41
CA LYS A 48 -18.03 0.71 31.49
C LYS A 48 -17.01 -0.43 31.62
N ASP A 49 -16.59 -0.77 32.84
CA ASP A 49 -15.61 -1.84 33.08
C ASP A 49 -16.14 -3.19 32.60
N ARG A 50 -17.44 -3.43 32.82
CA ARG A 50 -18.11 -4.62 32.32
C ARG A 50 -18.09 -4.71 30.81
N ALA A 51 -18.51 -3.64 30.12
CA ALA A 51 -18.51 -3.61 28.66
C ALA A 51 -17.10 -3.77 28.07
N GLU A 52 -16.10 -3.21 28.74
CA GLU A 52 -14.68 -3.36 28.34
C GLU A 52 -14.20 -4.79 28.54
N LEU A 53 -14.56 -5.44 29.65
CA LEU A 53 -14.25 -6.86 29.89
C LEU A 53 -14.92 -7.77 28.85
N GLU A 54 -16.22 -7.60 28.61
CA GLU A 54 -16.97 -8.39 27.62
C GLU A 54 -16.33 -8.24 26.23
N ARG A 55 -16.00 -7.02 25.81
CA ARG A 55 -15.33 -6.74 24.56
C ARG A 55 -13.95 -7.37 24.47
N THR A 56 -13.15 -7.30 25.54
CA THR A 56 -11.81 -7.86 25.57
C THR A 56 -11.85 -9.39 25.46
N ILE A 57 -12.80 -10.03 26.17
CA ILE A 57 -12.99 -11.49 26.07
C ILE A 57 -13.44 -11.86 24.64
N PHE A 58 -14.41 -11.16 24.08
CA PHE A 58 -14.87 -11.40 22.70
C PHE A 58 -13.71 -11.28 21.70
N ASN A 59 -12.89 -10.22 21.81
CA ASN A 59 -11.74 -10.02 20.95
C ASN A 59 -10.71 -11.16 21.07
N SER A 60 -10.52 -11.71 22.27
CA SER A 60 -9.59 -12.81 22.50
C SER A 60 -10.09 -14.16 21.95
N LEU A 61 -11.39 -14.30 21.73
CA LEU A 61 -12.01 -15.54 21.23
C LEU A 61 -12.26 -15.54 19.72
N ARG A 62 -12.61 -14.36 19.16
CA ARG A 62 -13.12 -14.26 17.77
C ARG A 62 -12.35 -13.29 16.89
N LYS A 63 -11.57 -12.39 17.48
CA LYS A 63 -10.85 -11.33 16.79
C LYS A 63 -9.33 -11.51 16.96
N LEU A 64 -8.59 -10.44 16.77
CA LEU A 64 -7.13 -10.44 16.86
C LEU A 64 -6.61 -10.14 18.28
N ASP A 65 -7.37 -10.55 19.30
CA ASP A 65 -7.03 -10.36 20.72
C ASP A 65 -6.67 -8.89 21.02
N VAL A 66 -5.55 -8.67 21.70
CA VAL A 66 -5.02 -7.36 22.08
C VAL A 66 -4.77 -6.43 20.88
N LEU A 67 -4.51 -6.95 19.70
CA LEU A 67 -4.29 -6.16 18.49
C LEU A 67 -5.59 -5.56 17.94
N GLN A 68 -6.76 -6.10 18.31
CA GLN A 68 -8.04 -5.64 17.74
C GLN A 68 -8.29 -4.16 18.06
N GLU A 69 -7.90 -3.68 19.24
CA GLU A 69 -8.03 -2.27 19.60
C GLU A 69 -7.25 -1.35 18.64
N LEU A 70 -6.03 -1.74 18.26
CA LEU A 70 -5.21 -0.99 17.31
C LEU A 70 -5.71 -1.11 15.87
N VAL A 71 -6.26 -2.27 15.51
CA VAL A 71 -6.85 -2.50 14.19
C VAL A 71 -8.11 -1.65 14.02
N ASP A 72 -8.93 -1.52 15.07
CA ASP A 72 -10.17 -0.73 15.04
C ASP A 72 -9.90 0.80 15.12
N ASP A 73 -8.75 1.23 15.65
CA ASP A 73 -8.38 2.67 15.72
C ASP A 73 -8.02 3.19 14.33
N ARG A 74 -8.88 4.04 13.76
CA ARG A 74 -8.74 4.63 12.40
C ARG A 74 -7.49 5.47 12.21
N ASP A 75 -6.98 6.07 13.28
CA ASP A 75 -5.80 6.93 13.22
C ASP A 75 -4.48 6.13 13.24
N VAL A 76 -4.52 4.84 13.58
CA VAL A 76 -3.35 3.96 13.56
C VAL A 76 -3.05 3.56 12.11
N THR A 77 -1.82 3.80 11.67
CA THR A 77 -1.36 3.50 10.30
C THR A 77 -0.53 2.22 10.22
N GLU A 78 0.26 1.93 11.25
CA GLU A 78 1.08 0.72 11.34
C GLU A 78 1.01 0.10 12.74
N ILE A 79 1.07 -1.23 12.82
CA ILE A 79 1.17 -2.00 14.06
C ILE A 79 2.37 -2.93 13.92
N MET A 80 3.24 -2.92 14.91
CA MET A 80 4.48 -3.69 14.93
C MET A 80 4.54 -4.52 16.21
N VAL A 81 4.51 -5.84 16.06
CA VAL A 81 4.61 -6.82 17.15
C VAL A 81 6.00 -7.42 17.09
N ASN A 82 6.78 -7.26 18.14
CA ASN A 82 8.14 -7.78 18.29
C ASN A 82 8.15 -8.83 19.42
N GLY A 83 7.50 -9.97 19.19
CA GLY A 83 7.21 -10.94 20.24
C GLY A 83 6.00 -10.55 21.10
N PRO A 84 5.63 -11.37 22.08
CA PRO A 84 4.36 -11.22 22.81
C PRO A 84 4.29 -9.96 23.67
N ASN A 85 5.43 -9.41 24.11
CA ASN A 85 5.49 -8.33 25.11
C ASN A 85 5.72 -6.93 24.52
N ASP A 86 6.18 -6.84 23.28
CA ASP A 86 6.60 -5.57 22.68
C ASP A 86 5.78 -5.24 21.44
N ILE A 87 4.72 -4.48 21.67
CA ILE A 87 3.81 -4.01 20.63
C ILE A 87 3.98 -2.51 20.48
N PHE A 88 4.19 -2.07 19.23
CA PHE A 88 4.28 -0.67 18.86
C PHE A 88 3.25 -0.36 17.78
N TYR A 89 2.88 0.90 17.68
CA TYR A 89 1.99 1.38 16.63
C TYR A 89 2.39 2.78 16.17
N GLU A 90 2.09 3.10 14.93
CA GLU A 90 2.25 4.44 14.39
C GLU A 90 0.91 5.17 14.36
N LYS A 91 0.87 6.37 14.91
CA LYS A 91 -0.27 7.29 14.89
C LYS A 91 0.23 8.70 14.62
N ALA A 92 -0.35 9.38 13.62
CA ALA A 92 0.07 10.72 13.19
C ALA A 92 1.58 10.84 12.88
N GLY A 93 2.18 9.80 12.27
CA GLY A 93 3.60 9.75 11.91
C GLY A 93 4.56 9.58 13.08
N ARG A 94 4.06 9.19 14.27
CA ARG A 94 4.85 8.94 15.48
C ARG A 94 4.65 7.50 15.95
N ILE A 95 5.77 6.80 16.16
CA ILE A 95 5.76 5.47 16.74
C ILE A 95 5.62 5.60 18.26
N GLN A 96 4.69 4.81 18.83
CA GLN A 96 4.38 4.74 20.26
C GLN A 96 4.35 3.29 20.70
N ARG A 97 4.74 3.04 21.96
CA ARG A 97 4.62 1.70 22.56
C ARG A 97 3.19 1.50 23.05
N PHE A 98 2.59 0.38 22.68
CA PHE A 98 1.29 -0.02 23.18
C PHE A 98 1.42 -0.64 24.58
N LYS A 99 0.43 -0.40 25.44
CA LYS A 99 0.47 -0.92 26.83
C LYS A 99 0.01 -2.36 26.93
N GLY A 100 -0.77 -2.83 25.94
CA GLY A 100 -1.22 -4.21 25.87
C GLY A 100 -0.09 -5.15 25.43
N HIS A 101 -0.21 -6.42 25.78
CA HIS A 101 0.69 -7.49 25.36
C HIS A 101 -0.10 -8.81 25.26
N PHE A 102 0.42 -9.80 24.55
CA PHE A 102 -0.13 -11.15 24.56
C PHE A 102 0.20 -11.85 25.88
N SER A 103 -0.65 -12.77 26.29
CA SER A 103 -0.43 -13.56 27.52
C SER A 103 0.76 -14.52 27.41
N SER A 104 1.07 -14.98 26.20
CA SER A 104 2.19 -15.87 25.89
C SER A 104 2.56 -15.83 24.42
N GLU A 105 3.68 -16.47 24.04
CA GLU A 105 4.07 -16.68 22.63
C GLU A 105 3.04 -17.55 21.90
N GLU A 106 2.52 -18.59 22.54
CA GLU A 106 1.51 -19.48 21.95
C GLU A 106 0.25 -18.70 21.58
N LYS A 107 -0.15 -17.71 22.41
CA LYS A 107 -1.31 -16.87 22.11
C LYS A 107 -1.05 -15.96 20.91
N LEU A 108 0.17 -15.43 20.76
CA LEU A 108 0.56 -14.69 19.55
C LEU A 108 0.53 -15.62 18.32
N GLU A 109 1.02 -16.84 18.43
CA GLU A 109 0.98 -17.82 17.35
C GLU A 109 -0.45 -18.20 16.96
N ASP A 110 -1.38 -18.36 17.91
CA ASP A 110 -2.80 -18.58 17.63
C ASP A 110 -3.39 -17.46 16.77
N VAL A 111 -3.11 -16.21 17.13
CA VAL A 111 -3.56 -15.04 16.36
C VAL A 111 -2.91 -15.01 14.97
N ILE A 112 -1.64 -15.35 14.87
CA ILE A 112 -0.94 -15.50 13.59
C ILE A 112 -1.63 -16.55 12.72
N GLN A 113 -1.90 -17.74 13.25
CA GLN A 113 -2.59 -18.81 12.51
C GLN A 113 -4.00 -18.39 12.07
N GLN A 114 -4.71 -17.64 12.91
CA GLN A 114 -6.03 -17.10 12.57
C GLN A 114 -5.97 -16.10 11.40
N ILE A 115 -4.96 -15.24 11.37
CA ILE A 115 -4.75 -14.29 10.26
C ILE A 115 -4.46 -15.04 8.96
N VAL A 116 -3.54 -15.99 9.01
CA VAL A 116 -3.05 -16.71 7.83
C VAL A 116 -4.09 -17.68 7.27
N GLY A 117 -4.81 -18.40 8.15
CA GLY A 117 -5.82 -19.40 7.78
C GLY A 117 -6.98 -18.81 6.97
N ARG A 118 -7.35 -17.53 7.18
CA ARG A 118 -8.42 -16.86 6.45
C ARG A 118 -8.13 -16.68 4.95
N HIS A 119 -6.87 -16.75 4.54
CA HIS A 119 -6.43 -16.55 3.16
C HIS A 119 -5.85 -17.83 2.52
N ASN A 120 -6.12 -19.00 3.10
CA ASN A 120 -5.59 -20.29 2.67
C ASN A 120 -4.05 -20.25 2.49
N ARG A 121 -3.37 -19.51 3.34
CA ARG A 121 -1.91 -19.49 3.42
C ARG A 121 -1.45 -20.31 4.62
N VAL A 122 -0.21 -20.77 4.57
CA VAL A 122 0.40 -21.55 5.65
C VAL A 122 1.65 -20.82 6.11
N VAL A 123 1.81 -20.70 7.42
CA VAL A 123 3.05 -20.29 8.06
C VAL A 123 3.42 -21.30 9.13
N ASN A 124 4.63 -21.84 9.07
CA ASN A 124 5.15 -22.84 9.99
C ASN A 124 6.69 -22.79 9.99
N GLN A 125 7.34 -23.68 10.73
CA GLN A 125 8.81 -23.74 10.78
C GLN A 125 9.47 -24.02 9.43
N ALA A 126 8.80 -24.71 8.50
CA ALA A 126 9.34 -24.98 7.16
C ALA A 126 9.18 -23.77 6.22
N SER A 127 8.15 -22.94 6.45
CA SER A 127 7.91 -21.69 5.75
C SER A 127 7.62 -20.57 6.77
N PRO A 128 8.65 -20.04 7.44
CA PRO A 128 8.48 -19.17 8.60
C PRO A 128 8.18 -17.71 8.26
N ILE A 129 8.17 -17.36 6.99
CA ILE A 129 7.90 -15.99 6.51
C ILE A 129 6.69 -16.02 5.60
N VAL A 130 5.70 -15.16 5.88
CA VAL A 130 4.51 -15.04 5.04
C VAL A 130 4.04 -13.59 4.95
N ASP A 131 3.65 -13.19 3.74
CA ASP A 131 2.87 -11.99 3.48
C ASP A 131 1.41 -12.37 3.30
N THR A 132 0.52 -11.70 4.01
CA THR A 132 -0.92 -11.92 3.96
C THR A 132 -1.67 -10.61 4.21
N ARG A 133 -2.98 -10.68 4.47
CA ARG A 133 -3.84 -9.51 4.75
C ARG A 133 -4.81 -9.79 5.87
N LEU A 134 -5.31 -8.72 6.47
CA LEU A 134 -6.53 -8.75 7.27
C LEU A 134 -7.77 -8.69 6.36
N ILE A 135 -8.96 -8.85 6.96
CA ILE A 135 -10.25 -8.80 6.23
C ILE A 135 -10.48 -7.41 5.63
N ASP A 136 -10.03 -6.35 6.30
CA ASP A 136 -10.10 -4.97 5.83
C ASP A 136 -9.12 -4.64 4.69
N GLY A 137 -8.31 -5.63 4.27
CA GLY A 137 -7.28 -5.50 3.24
C GLY A 137 -5.92 -5.05 3.76
N SER A 138 -5.78 -4.69 5.04
CA SER A 138 -4.49 -4.29 5.65
C SER A 138 -3.42 -5.35 5.42
N ARG A 139 -2.23 -4.94 4.98
CA ARG A 139 -1.10 -5.85 4.71
C ARG A 139 -0.50 -6.36 6.01
N VAL A 140 -0.19 -7.65 6.04
CA VAL A 140 0.45 -8.29 7.18
C VAL A 140 1.68 -9.05 6.72
N ASN A 141 2.83 -8.71 7.25
CA ASN A 141 4.05 -9.51 7.15
C ASN A 141 4.30 -10.21 8.48
N ILE A 142 4.58 -11.51 8.41
CA ILE A 142 4.80 -12.36 9.59
C ILE A 142 6.14 -13.06 9.44
N VAL A 143 6.93 -13.07 10.50
CA VAL A 143 8.18 -13.81 10.61
C VAL A 143 8.16 -14.60 11.92
N LEU A 144 8.12 -15.93 11.83
CA LEU A 144 8.08 -16.79 13.02
C LEU A 144 9.45 -16.94 13.71
N ASN A 145 9.41 -17.25 14.97
CA ASN A 145 10.57 -17.80 15.69
C ASN A 145 10.98 -19.17 15.06
N PRO A 146 12.29 -19.54 14.93
CA PRO A 146 13.46 -18.79 15.39
C PRO A 146 14.09 -17.82 14.40
N ILE A 147 13.46 -17.56 13.24
CA ILE A 147 13.99 -16.57 12.28
C ILE A 147 13.94 -15.17 12.92
N SER A 148 12.83 -14.83 13.57
CA SER A 148 12.74 -13.67 14.47
C SER A 148 13.22 -14.10 15.88
N ILE A 149 14.43 -13.67 16.27
CA ILE A 149 15.13 -14.14 17.48
C ILE A 149 14.42 -13.72 18.78
N GLY A 150 13.71 -12.59 18.77
CA GLY A 150 13.01 -12.03 19.93
C GLY A 150 11.58 -12.52 20.15
N GLY A 151 11.18 -13.59 19.46
CA GLY A 151 9.79 -14.05 19.37
C GLY A 151 9.22 -13.80 17.98
N SER A 152 8.05 -14.35 17.68
CA SER A 152 7.40 -14.14 16.38
C SER A 152 7.07 -12.67 16.15
N ALA A 153 7.41 -12.15 14.96
CA ALA A 153 7.19 -10.75 14.59
C ALA A 153 6.02 -10.62 13.62
N VAL A 154 5.17 -9.59 13.85
CA VAL A 154 4.05 -9.26 12.95
C VAL A 154 4.08 -7.77 12.67
N SER A 155 4.07 -7.41 11.39
CA SER A 155 3.95 -6.03 10.93
C SER A 155 2.66 -5.87 10.15
N ILE A 156 1.76 -5.01 10.62
CA ILE A 156 0.48 -4.72 9.97
C ILE A 156 0.52 -3.29 9.47
N ARG A 157 0.35 -3.10 8.16
CA ARG A 157 0.20 -1.79 7.55
C ARG A 157 -1.24 -1.58 7.11
N LYS A 158 -1.90 -0.66 7.79
CA LYS A 158 -3.32 -0.38 7.55
C LYS A 158 -3.51 0.49 6.31
N PHE A 159 -4.62 0.25 5.62
CA PHE A 159 -5.07 1.19 4.60
C PHE A 159 -5.75 2.39 5.23
N PRO A 160 -5.50 3.60 4.72
CA PRO A 160 -6.30 4.74 5.13
C PRO A 160 -7.76 4.54 4.68
N GLU A 161 -8.73 4.77 5.56
CA GLU A 161 -10.16 4.70 5.22
C GLU A 161 -10.54 5.66 4.09
N HIS A 162 -9.88 6.80 4.05
CA HIS A 162 -10.03 7.80 3.02
C HIS A 162 -8.71 7.94 2.26
N PRO A 163 -8.60 7.35 1.06
CA PRO A 163 -7.45 7.58 0.20
C PRO A 163 -7.24 9.08 -0.01
N MET A 164 -5.97 9.48 -0.01
CA MET A 164 -5.58 10.87 -0.24
C MET A 164 -6.09 11.33 -1.59
N SER A 165 -6.89 12.41 -1.62
CA SER A 165 -7.31 13.04 -2.87
C SER A 165 -6.25 14.04 -3.37
N MET A 166 -6.35 14.44 -4.63
CA MET A 166 -5.45 15.46 -5.19
C MET A 166 -5.65 16.82 -4.52
N GLU A 167 -6.90 17.18 -4.17
CA GLU A 167 -7.23 18.39 -3.43
C GLU A 167 -6.52 18.38 -2.06
N ARG A 168 -6.54 17.24 -1.37
CA ARG A 168 -5.84 17.12 -0.09
C ARG A 168 -4.33 17.22 -0.23
N LEU A 169 -3.76 16.70 -1.32
CA LEU A 169 -2.34 16.87 -1.62
C LEU A 169 -1.99 18.36 -1.86
N VAL A 170 -2.87 19.11 -2.51
CA VAL A 170 -2.72 20.57 -2.67
C VAL A 170 -2.81 21.28 -1.32
N GLU A 171 -3.81 20.96 -0.48
CA GLU A 171 -3.99 21.57 0.85
C GLU A 171 -2.77 21.39 1.76
N ILE A 172 -2.13 20.22 1.71
CA ILE A 172 -0.89 19.94 2.48
C ILE A 172 0.37 20.44 1.77
N GLU A 173 0.20 21.17 0.66
CA GLU A 173 1.26 21.76 -0.16
C GLU A 173 2.23 20.72 -0.76
N ALA A 174 1.77 19.50 -1.01
CA ALA A 174 2.58 18.49 -1.70
C ALA A 174 2.85 18.88 -3.16
N LEU A 175 1.93 19.64 -3.78
CA LEU A 175 2.04 20.27 -5.10
C LEU A 175 1.15 21.51 -5.18
N SER A 176 1.36 22.33 -6.20
CA SER A 176 0.52 23.54 -6.43
C SER A 176 -0.80 23.19 -7.14
N PRO A 177 -1.85 24.02 -7.01
CA PRO A 177 -3.10 23.85 -7.76
C PRO A 177 -2.89 23.83 -9.29
N GLU A 178 -1.97 24.64 -9.81
CA GLU A 178 -1.60 24.68 -11.23
C GLU A 178 -1.08 23.34 -11.70
N VAL A 179 -0.15 22.73 -10.95
CA VAL A 179 0.43 21.42 -11.26
C VAL A 179 -0.60 20.30 -11.10
N ALA A 180 -1.47 20.35 -10.10
CA ALA A 180 -2.57 19.40 -9.95
C ALA A 180 -3.49 19.41 -11.19
N ARG A 181 -3.84 20.60 -11.70
CA ARG A 181 -4.64 20.75 -12.92
C ARG A 181 -3.91 20.22 -14.17
N LEU A 182 -2.61 20.52 -14.31
CA LEU A 182 -1.81 19.95 -15.39
C LEU A 182 -1.87 18.41 -15.37
N LEU A 183 -1.58 17.81 -14.24
CA LEU A 183 -1.57 16.34 -14.09
C LEU A 183 -2.96 15.72 -14.32
N GLN A 184 -4.03 16.40 -13.92
CA GLN A 184 -5.40 16.02 -14.25
C GLN A 184 -5.60 15.94 -15.78
N ILE A 185 -5.25 17.02 -16.49
CA ILE A 185 -5.39 17.12 -17.95
C ILE A 185 -4.55 16.03 -18.63
N LEU A 186 -3.29 15.86 -18.23
CA LEU A 186 -2.40 14.83 -18.78
C LEU A 186 -2.94 13.41 -18.56
N THR A 187 -3.52 13.14 -17.37
CA THR A 187 -4.13 11.86 -17.08
C THR A 187 -5.34 11.61 -17.97
N GLN A 188 -6.22 12.59 -18.13
CA GLN A 188 -7.39 12.52 -19.02
C GLN A 188 -6.99 12.35 -20.49
N ALA A 189 -5.93 13.03 -20.92
CA ALA A 189 -5.39 12.95 -22.28
C ALA A 189 -4.55 11.70 -22.55
N LYS A 190 -4.54 10.72 -21.62
CA LYS A 190 -3.86 9.43 -21.80
C LYS A 190 -2.34 9.51 -21.92
N TYR A 191 -1.69 10.45 -21.22
CA TYR A 191 -0.24 10.39 -21.07
C TYR A 191 0.17 9.23 -20.17
N ASN A 192 1.20 8.50 -20.57
CA ASN A 192 1.84 7.48 -19.75
C ASN A 192 2.70 8.15 -18.69
N ILE A 193 2.32 8.01 -17.42
CA ILE A 193 2.98 8.74 -16.34
C ILE A 193 3.73 7.76 -15.43
N PHE A 194 5.03 8.01 -15.24
CA PHE A 194 5.86 7.26 -14.33
C PHE A 194 6.16 8.08 -13.06
N ILE A 195 5.75 7.58 -11.90
CA ILE A 195 5.94 8.24 -10.60
C ILE A 195 7.20 7.68 -9.94
N SER A 196 8.19 8.52 -9.77
CA SER A 196 9.49 8.19 -9.19
C SER A 196 9.66 8.80 -7.81
N GLY A 197 10.46 8.18 -6.95
CA GLY A 197 10.78 8.73 -5.63
C GLY A 197 11.36 7.70 -4.67
N GLY A 198 12.01 8.15 -3.62
CA GLY A 198 12.56 7.31 -2.56
C GLY A 198 11.50 6.53 -1.77
N THR A 199 11.96 5.66 -0.87
CA THR A 199 11.06 4.95 0.06
C THR A 199 10.34 5.94 0.96
N GLY A 200 9.03 5.77 1.11
CA GLY A 200 8.20 6.64 1.95
C GLY A 200 7.95 8.05 1.37
N SER A 201 8.27 8.31 0.09
CA SER A 201 7.97 9.59 -0.57
C SER A 201 6.50 9.78 -0.92
N GLY A 202 5.68 8.73 -0.85
CA GLY A 202 4.24 8.78 -1.10
C GLY A 202 3.82 8.39 -2.53
N LYS A 203 4.63 7.61 -3.27
CA LYS A 203 4.34 7.21 -4.66
C LYS A 203 2.97 6.54 -4.83
N THR A 204 2.67 5.51 -4.05
CA THR A 204 1.38 4.80 -4.10
C THR A 204 0.22 5.74 -3.75
N THR A 205 0.40 6.61 -2.76
CA THR A 205 -0.58 7.64 -2.39
C THR A 205 -0.84 8.60 -3.53
N PHE A 206 0.22 9.07 -4.20
CA PHE A 206 0.14 9.97 -5.33
C PHE A 206 -0.50 9.31 -6.56
N LEU A 207 -0.12 8.05 -6.83
CA LEU A 207 -0.74 7.24 -7.89
C LEU A 207 -2.25 7.09 -7.66
N ASN A 208 -2.68 6.80 -6.43
CA ASN A 208 -4.08 6.72 -6.05
C ASN A 208 -4.81 8.05 -6.28
N ALA A 209 -4.20 9.17 -5.88
CA ALA A 209 -4.79 10.49 -6.10
C ALA A 209 -4.90 10.82 -7.60
N LEU A 210 -3.87 10.50 -8.38
CA LEU A 210 -3.84 10.74 -9.82
C LEU A 210 -4.86 9.87 -10.57
N SER A 211 -5.03 8.62 -10.15
CA SER A 211 -5.96 7.68 -10.78
C SER A 211 -7.43 8.11 -10.69
N GLN A 212 -7.78 9.02 -9.75
CA GLN A 212 -9.15 9.56 -9.63
C GLN A 212 -9.55 10.43 -10.84
N TYR A 213 -8.58 10.84 -11.65
CA TYR A 213 -8.81 11.61 -12.88
C TYR A 213 -9.01 10.74 -14.13
N ILE A 214 -8.90 9.42 -14.00
CA ILE A 214 -9.18 8.49 -15.10
C ILE A 214 -10.69 8.50 -15.36
N PRO A 215 -11.13 8.64 -16.63
CA PRO A 215 -12.54 8.61 -16.97
C PRO A 215 -13.25 7.32 -16.54
N ASP A 216 -14.50 7.45 -16.09
CA ASP A 216 -15.32 6.36 -15.53
C ASP A 216 -15.70 5.26 -16.54
N ASP A 217 -15.64 5.54 -17.84
CA ASP A 217 -15.96 4.64 -18.92
C ASP A 217 -14.77 3.75 -19.35
N GLU A 218 -13.59 4.00 -18.80
CA GLU A 218 -12.41 3.22 -19.11
C GLU A 218 -12.31 1.94 -18.27
N ARG A 219 -11.81 0.87 -18.91
CA ARG A 219 -11.48 -0.39 -18.24
C ARG A 219 -10.05 -0.36 -17.72
N ILE A 220 -9.89 -0.46 -16.41
CA ILE A 220 -8.60 -0.40 -15.75
C ILE A 220 -8.20 -1.79 -15.22
N ILE A 221 -6.95 -2.18 -15.46
CA ILE A 221 -6.37 -3.35 -14.82
C ILE A 221 -5.20 -2.90 -13.95
N THR A 222 -5.29 -3.17 -12.64
CA THR A 222 -4.17 -2.94 -11.71
C THR A 222 -3.39 -4.22 -11.50
N ILE A 223 -2.07 -4.10 -11.41
CA ILE A 223 -1.14 -5.20 -11.21
C ILE A 223 -0.16 -4.81 -10.10
N GLU A 224 -0.12 -5.61 -9.03
CA GLU A 224 0.66 -5.29 -7.83
C GLU A 224 1.27 -6.55 -7.21
N ASP A 225 2.39 -6.41 -6.52
CA ASP A 225 2.93 -7.48 -5.68
C ASP A 225 2.01 -7.78 -4.50
N SER A 226 1.45 -6.72 -3.96
CA SER A 226 0.44 -6.75 -2.91
C SER A 226 -0.48 -5.57 -3.14
N ALA A 227 -1.80 -5.82 -3.30
CA ALA A 227 -2.73 -4.78 -3.70
C ALA A 227 -2.81 -3.68 -2.63
N GLU A 228 -2.28 -2.51 -2.96
CA GLU A 228 -2.32 -1.27 -2.18
C GLU A 228 -3.16 -0.19 -2.87
N LEU A 229 -3.41 -0.34 -4.16
CA LEU A 229 -4.11 0.65 -4.95
C LEU A 229 -5.61 0.67 -4.62
N GLN A 230 -6.11 1.85 -4.31
CA GLN A 230 -7.52 2.12 -4.03
C GLN A 230 -8.04 3.14 -5.05
N LEU A 231 -8.36 2.66 -6.26
CA LEU A 231 -8.89 3.51 -7.31
C LEU A 231 -10.37 3.80 -7.02
N LEU A 232 -10.61 4.90 -6.32
CA LEU A 232 -11.97 5.36 -6.05
C LEU A 232 -12.60 5.91 -7.33
N GLY A 233 -13.83 5.51 -7.60
CA GLY A 233 -14.60 5.98 -8.78
C GLY A 233 -14.47 5.09 -10.01
N ALA A 234 -13.46 4.25 -10.14
CA ALA A 234 -13.33 3.33 -11.26
C ALA A 234 -14.45 2.28 -11.26
N LYS A 235 -15.34 2.32 -12.26
CA LYS A 235 -16.50 1.41 -12.36
C LYS A 235 -16.13 0.05 -12.94
N ASN A 236 -15.16 0.01 -13.87
CA ASN A 236 -14.72 -1.20 -14.56
C ASN A 236 -13.25 -1.48 -14.24
N ILE A 237 -13.00 -2.07 -13.07
CA ILE A 237 -11.66 -2.38 -12.59
C ILE A 237 -11.45 -3.87 -12.36
N VAL A 238 -10.31 -4.39 -12.79
CA VAL A 238 -9.80 -5.72 -12.41
C VAL A 238 -8.50 -5.53 -11.64
N ARG A 239 -8.41 -6.13 -10.47
CA ARG A 239 -7.22 -6.07 -9.62
C ARG A 239 -6.52 -7.41 -9.68
N LEU A 240 -5.25 -7.40 -10.08
CA LEU A 240 -4.41 -8.59 -10.16
C LEU A 240 -3.27 -8.45 -9.17
N GLU A 241 -2.99 -9.53 -8.47
CA GLU A 241 -1.93 -9.61 -7.46
C GLU A 241 -1.03 -10.80 -7.73
N THR A 242 0.26 -10.64 -7.48
CA THR A 242 1.23 -11.72 -7.60
C THR A 242 0.98 -12.81 -6.56
N ARG A 243 1.49 -13.99 -6.86
CA ARG A 243 1.47 -15.10 -5.93
C ARG A 243 2.87 -15.70 -5.85
N ASN A 244 3.45 -15.69 -4.66
CA ASN A 244 4.73 -16.34 -4.41
C ASN A 244 4.58 -17.87 -4.46
N ALA A 245 5.65 -18.58 -4.78
CA ALA A 245 5.72 -20.02 -4.59
C ALA A 245 5.51 -20.35 -3.09
N ASN A 246 4.78 -21.40 -2.81
CA ASN A 246 4.67 -21.97 -1.46
C ASN A 246 5.26 -23.38 -1.41
N THR A 247 5.35 -23.92 -0.20
CA THR A 247 5.87 -25.29 0.06
C THR A 247 5.00 -26.38 -0.56
N ASP A 248 3.76 -26.08 -0.94
CA ASP A 248 2.81 -27.05 -1.51
C ASP A 248 2.93 -27.19 -3.05
N GLY A 249 4.01 -26.69 -3.63
CA GLY A 249 4.28 -26.82 -5.08
C GLY A 249 3.44 -25.92 -5.97
N VAL A 250 2.82 -24.88 -5.41
CA VAL A 250 2.05 -23.89 -6.19
C VAL A 250 3.00 -23.05 -7.03
N THR A 251 2.76 -23.00 -8.34
CA THR A 251 3.55 -22.18 -9.27
C THR A 251 3.42 -20.70 -8.94
N PRO A 252 4.52 -19.95 -8.83
CA PRO A 252 4.47 -18.50 -8.64
C PRO A 252 3.80 -17.83 -9.84
N ILE A 253 3.12 -16.72 -9.57
CA ILE A 253 2.58 -15.81 -10.61
C ILE A 253 3.25 -14.46 -10.40
N THR A 254 4.02 -14.04 -11.38
CA THR A 254 4.82 -12.82 -11.33
C THR A 254 4.07 -11.62 -11.91
N ILE A 255 4.53 -10.40 -11.63
CA ILE A 255 4.02 -9.17 -12.29
C ILE A 255 4.10 -9.33 -13.81
N ARG A 256 5.16 -9.91 -14.33
CA ARG A 256 5.35 -10.17 -15.76
C ARG A 256 4.22 -11.04 -16.34
N ASP A 257 3.84 -12.13 -15.67
CA ASP A 257 2.75 -13.01 -16.10
C ASP A 257 1.42 -12.25 -16.10
N LEU A 258 1.22 -11.41 -15.09
CA LEU A 258 0.00 -10.61 -14.94
C LEU A 258 -0.10 -9.53 -16.04
N ILE A 259 0.99 -8.84 -16.39
CA ILE A 259 1.00 -7.87 -17.50
C ILE A 259 0.61 -8.57 -18.81
N ARG A 260 1.25 -9.70 -19.12
CA ARG A 260 0.94 -10.48 -20.33
C ARG A 260 -0.51 -10.96 -20.37
N THR A 261 -1.08 -11.30 -19.24
CA THR A 261 -2.48 -11.69 -19.12
C THR A 261 -3.39 -10.47 -19.30
N ALA A 262 -3.06 -9.35 -18.67
CA ALA A 262 -3.82 -8.10 -18.76
C ALA A 262 -4.01 -7.62 -20.19
N LEU A 263 -2.98 -7.72 -21.05
CA LEU A 263 -3.04 -7.37 -22.47
C LEU A 263 -4.14 -8.13 -23.26
N ARG A 264 -4.61 -9.27 -22.75
CA ARG A 264 -5.69 -10.08 -23.36
C ARG A 264 -7.05 -9.82 -22.74
N MET A 265 -7.13 -8.95 -21.74
CA MET A 265 -8.34 -8.65 -20.99
C MET A 265 -9.04 -7.38 -21.47
N ARG A 266 -8.62 -6.83 -22.64
CA ARG A 266 -9.14 -5.60 -23.22
C ARG A 266 -9.07 -4.40 -22.26
N PRO A 267 -7.91 -4.08 -21.71
CA PRO A 267 -7.76 -2.89 -20.88
C PRO A 267 -7.74 -1.63 -21.74
N ASP A 268 -8.29 -0.54 -21.21
CA ASP A 268 -8.00 0.80 -21.69
C ASP A 268 -6.73 1.33 -21.05
N ARG A 269 -6.49 0.99 -19.77
CA ARG A 269 -5.25 1.32 -19.04
C ARG A 269 -4.77 0.16 -18.21
N ILE A 270 -3.44 0.04 -18.11
CA ILE A 270 -2.77 -0.88 -17.19
C ILE A 270 -2.00 -0.05 -16.17
N ILE A 271 -2.28 -0.31 -14.88
CA ILE A 271 -1.59 0.36 -13.77
C ILE A 271 -0.73 -0.67 -13.07
N VAL A 272 0.59 -0.52 -13.17
CA VAL A 272 1.54 -1.35 -12.43
C VAL A 272 1.93 -0.61 -11.16
N GLY A 273 1.53 -1.15 -10.02
CA GLY A 273 1.71 -0.48 -8.71
C GLY A 273 3.15 -0.10 -8.44
N GLU A 274 4.09 -0.98 -8.75
CA GLU A 274 5.52 -0.70 -8.70
C GLU A 274 6.29 -1.59 -9.67
N CYS A 275 7.29 -1.01 -10.35
CA CYS A 275 8.24 -1.71 -11.19
C CYS A 275 9.58 -1.82 -10.46
N ARG A 276 10.09 -3.06 -10.26
CA ARG A 276 11.30 -3.35 -9.46
C ARG A 276 12.33 -4.20 -10.19
N GLY A 277 11.93 -4.89 -11.27
CA GLY A 277 12.77 -5.88 -11.95
C GLY A 277 12.43 -6.08 -13.42
N ALA A 278 12.58 -7.30 -13.87
CA ALA A 278 12.48 -7.69 -15.29
C ALA A 278 11.13 -7.39 -15.97
N GLU A 279 10.08 -7.17 -15.20
CA GLU A 279 8.75 -6.76 -15.69
C GLU A 279 8.76 -5.37 -16.34
N ALA A 280 9.82 -4.59 -16.15
CA ALA A 280 9.98 -3.27 -16.76
C ALA A 280 9.82 -3.32 -18.29
N LEU A 281 10.36 -4.35 -18.95
CA LEU A 281 10.21 -4.50 -20.40
C LEU A 281 8.75 -4.76 -20.80
N ASP A 282 8.04 -5.65 -20.10
CA ASP A 282 6.64 -5.97 -20.40
C ASP A 282 5.73 -4.76 -20.13
N MET A 283 6.05 -3.95 -19.09
CA MET A 283 5.38 -2.68 -18.82
C MET A 283 5.59 -1.67 -19.95
N LEU A 284 6.83 -1.46 -20.41
CA LEU A 284 7.13 -0.58 -21.55
C LEU A 284 6.43 -1.04 -22.82
N GLN A 285 6.39 -2.35 -23.06
CA GLN A 285 5.65 -2.92 -24.21
C GLN A 285 4.16 -2.63 -24.11
N ALA A 286 3.56 -2.74 -22.91
CA ALA A 286 2.15 -2.39 -22.70
C ALA A 286 1.89 -0.91 -23.03
N MET A 287 2.75 0.00 -22.56
CA MET A 287 2.67 1.43 -22.84
C MET A 287 2.86 1.77 -24.32
N ASN A 288 3.64 0.97 -25.05
CA ASN A 288 3.94 1.16 -26.48
C ASN A 288 2.94 0.48 -27.43
N THR A 289 1.97 -0.29 -26.94
CA THR A 289 1.09 -1.13 -27.78
C THR A 289 -0.41 -0.78 -27.66
N GLY A 290 -0.70 0.50 -27.50
CA GLY A 290 -2.09 1.01 -27.54
C GLY A 290 -2.82 1.02 -26.21
N HIS A 291 -2.09 0.96 -25.08
CA HIS A 291 -2.65 1.11 -23.74
C HIS A 291 -2.19 2.45 -23.14
N ASP A 292 -2.43 3.52 -23.91
CA ASP A 292 -2.08 4.88 -23.51
C ASP A 292 -2.75 5.30 -22.20
N GLY A 293 -2.07 6.13 -21.43
CA GLY A 293 -2.51 6.55 -20.11
C GLY A 293 -2.23 5.54 -19.00
N SER A 294 -1.37 4.56 -19.26
CA SER A 294 -0.88 3.64 -18.24
C SER A 294 -0.02 4.35 -17.20
N LEU A 295 -0.12 3.91 -15.95
CA LEU A 295 0.59 4.51 -14.82
C LEU A 295 1.48 3.46 -14.17
N SER A 296 2.64 3.89 -13.68
CA SER A 296 3.50 3.03 -12.86
C SER A 296 4.32 3.83 -11.86
N THR A 297 4.92 3.13 -10.90
CA THR A 297 5.85 3.74 -9.95
C THR A 297 7.18 2.99 -9.90
N GLY A 298 8.22 3.67 -9.44
CA GLY A 298 9.52 3.07 -9.19
C GLY A 298 10.36 3.88 -8.22
N HIS A 299 11.38 3.25 -7.66
CA HIS A 299 12.29 3.89 -6.73
C HIS A 299 13.48 4.54 -7.45
N ALA A 300 13.60 5.86 -7.37
CA ALA A 300 14.81 6.58 -7.77
C ALA A 300 14.91 7.93 -7.05
N ASN A 301 16.07 8.58 -7.16
CA ASN A 301 16.34 9.87 -6.52
C ASN A 301 16.15 11.07 -7.46
N SER A 302 16.09 10.83 -8.76
CA SER A 302 15.85 11.85 -9.79
C SER A 302 15.16 11.25 -11.02
N PRO A 303 14.63 12.10 -11.96
CA PRO A 303 14.11 11.64 -13.24
C PRO A 303 15.16 10.94 -14.11
N HIS A 304 16.41 11.36 -14.06
CA HIS A 304 17.51 10.67 -14.76
C HIS A 304 17.82 9.31 -14.15
N ASP A 305 17.82 9.21 -12.81
CA ASP A 305 18.11 7.95 -12.13
C ASP A 305 17.03 6.90 -12.41
N ILE A 306 15.75 7.30 -12.53
CA ILE A 306 14.70 6.32 -12.82
C ILE A 306 14.85 5.73 -14.23
N ILE A 307 15.28 6.52 -15.21
CA ILE A 307 15.60 6.03 -16.55
C ILE A 307 16.70 4.97 -16.50
N SER A 308 17.84 5.31 -15.89
CA SER A 308 18.97 4.37 -15.73
C SER A 308 18.57 3.11 -14.97
N ARG A 309 17.64 3.26 -14.01
CA ARG A 309 17.14 2.13 -13.24
C ARG A 309 16.22 1.23 -14.08
N ILE A 310 15.36 1.81 -14.90
CA ILE A 310 14.52 1.04 -15.85
C ILE A 310 15.43 0.30 -16.86
N GLU A 311 16.46 0.92 -17.40
CA GLU A 311 17.47 0.26 -18.24
C GLU A 311 18.04 -1.00 -17.54
N THR A 312 18.47 -0.83 -16.29
CA THR A 312 19.02 -1.93 -15.47
C THR A 312 17.99 -3.03 -15.24
N MET A 313 16.74 -2.68 -14.93
CA MET A 313 15.66 -3.65 -14.71
C MET A 313 15.37 -4.48 -15.98
N VAL A 314 15.34 -3.85 -17.15
CA VAL A 314 15.15 -4.54 -18.42
C VAL A 314 16.30 -5.54 -18.68
N LEU A 315 17.54 -5.13 -18.44
CA LEU A 315 18.74 -5.97 -18.62
C LEU A 315 18.79 -7.15 -17.65
N GLN A 316 18.17 -7.05 -16.48
CA GLN A 316 18.03 -8.19 -15.54
C GLN A 316 17.16 -9.33 -16.11
N GLY A 317 16.23 -9.00 -16.97
CA GLY A 317 15.28 -9.97 -17.53
C GLY A 317 15.64 -10.50 -18.91
N GLN A 318 16.39 -9.75 -19.68
CA GLN A 318 16.69 -10.09 -21.07
C GLN A 318 17.91 -9.31 -21.58
N ASP A 319 18.78 -10.00 -22.33
CA ASP A 319 19.86 -9.33 -23.03
C ASP A 319 19.31 -8.56 -24.23
N PHE A 320 19.30 -7.23 -24.11
CA PHE A 320 18.73 -6.33 -25.10
C PHE A 320 19.71 -5.18 -25.38
N PRO A 321 19.90 -4.75 -26.63
CA PRO A 321 20.77 -3.62 -26.92
C PRO A 321 20.31 -2.35 -26.17
N LEU A 322 21.24 -1.67 -25.49
CA LEU A 322 20.92 -0.52 -24.62
C LEU A 322 20.16 0.58 -25.39
N ASN A 323 20.57 0.87 -26.65
CA ASN A 323 19.88 1.85 -27.47
C ASN A 323 18.42 1.46 -27.77
N ALA A 324 18.14 0.17 -27.94
CA ALA A 324 16.77 -0.31 -28.15
C ALA A 324 15.93 -0.18 -26.85
N ILE A 325 16.55 -0.41 -25.67
CA ILE A 325 15.90 -0.18 -24.38
C ILE A 325 15.57 1.31 -24.22
N ARG A 326 16.51 2.18 -24.48
CA ARG A 326 16.34 3.63 -24.41
C ARG A 326 15.23 4.13 -25.34
N GLN A 327 15.18 3.59 -26.54
CA GLN A 327 14.14 3.91 -27.50
C GLN A 327 12.75 3.44 -27.00
N GLN A 328 12.65 2.25 -26.38
CA GLN A 328 11.42 1.78 -25.76
C GLN A 328 10.97 2.64 -24.58
N ILE A 329 11.91 3.13 -23.76
CA ILE A 329 11.60 4.05 -22.66
C ILE A 329 11.11 5.38 -23.23
N ALA A 330 11.82 5.96 -24.20
CA ALA A 330 11.49 7.26 -24.77
C ALA A 330 10.15 7.27 -25.51
N SER A 331 9.71 6.15 -26.07
CA SER A 331 8.41 6.03 -26.74
C SER A 331 7.28 5.60 -25.80
N GLY A 332 7.62 4.93 -24.66
CA GLY A 332 6.62 4.38 -23.75
C GLY A 332 6.23 5.30 -22.61
N ILE A 333 7.14 6.13 -22.11
CA ILE A 333 6.90 7.04 -20.98
C ILE A 333 6.84 8.46 -21.49
N ASP A 334 5.73 9.16 -21.26
CA ASP A 334 5.57 10.56 -21.65
C ASP A 334 6.04 11.51 -20.52
N ILE A 335 5.65 11.22 -19.27
CA ILE A 335 5.87 12.11 -18.13
C ILE A 335 6.49 11.35 -16.96
N ILE A 336 7.47 11.95 -16.32
CA ILE A 336 8.06 11.48 -15.06
C ILE A 336 7.73 12.50 -13.98
N VAL A 337 7.09 12.02 -12.89
CA VAL A 337 6.81 12.82 -11.68
C VAL A 337 7.75 12.37 -10.57
N GLN A 338 8.69 13.20 -10.18
CA GLN A 338 9.63 12.91 -9.09
C GLN A 338 9.07 13.40 -7.76
N LEU A 339 8.90 12.47 -6.82
CA LEU A 339 8.51 12.75 -5.44
C LEU A 339 9.71 12.70 -4.51
N GLY A 340 9.68 13.53 -3.48
CA GLY A 340 10.70 13.51 -2.44
C GLY A 340 10.14 13.72 -1.04
N ARG A 341 10.92 13.29 -0.06
CA ARG A 341 10.71 13.62 1.35
C ARG A 341 11.77 14.64 1.74
N LEU A 342 11.32 15.83 2.11
CA LEU A 342 12.21 16.91 2.53
C LEU A 342 12.77 16.64 3.95
N ARG A 343 13.74 17.45 4.39
CA ARG A 343 14.39 17.29 5.70
C ARG A 343 13.45 17.56 6.89
N ASP A 344 12.36 18.33 6.67
CA ASP A 344 11.26 18.52 7.64
C ASP A 344 10.25 17.36 7.64
N LYS A 345 10.55 16.28 6.89
CA LYS A 345 9.72 15.08 6.68
C LYS A 345 8.45 15.31 5.85
N SER A 346 8.20 16.52 5.35
CA SER A 346 7.12 16.76 4.39
C SER A 346 7.39 16.03 3.06
N ARG A 347 6.33 15.61 2.38
CA ARG A 347 6.39 14.93 1.08
C ARG A 347 5.95 15.92 0.02
N ARG A 348 6.73 16.04 -1.06
CA ARG A 348 6.44 17.02 -2.13
C ARG A 348 6.76 16.44 -3.49
N VAL A 349 6.09 16.98 -4.52
CA VAL A 349 6.56 16.87 -5.90
C VAL A 349 7.82 17.75 -6.01
N LEU A 350 8.92 17.14 -6.45
CA LEU A 350 10.20 17.84 -6.60
C LEU A 350 10.44 18.27 -8.04
N GLU A 351 10.01 17.44 -9.00
CA GLU A 351 10.20 17.73 -10.42
C GLU A 351 9.12 17.03 -11.24
N ILE A 352 8.72 17.66 -12.34
CA ILE A 352 7.93 17.05 -13.39
C ILE A 352 8.70 17.25 -14.68
N SER A 353 9.01 16.14 -15.36
CA SER A 353 9.76 16.14 -16.61
C SER A 353 9.01 15.41 -17.69
N GLU A 354 8.99 15.95 -18.88
CA GLU A 354 8.56 15.29 -20.10
C GLU A 354 9.72 14.50 -20.70
N VAL A 355 9.46 13.31 -21.21
CA VAL A 355 10.43 12.55 -22.01
C VAL A 355 10.32 13.05 -23.45
N ASP A 356 11.30 13.86 -23.86
CA ASP A 356 11.28 14.57 -25.16
C ASP A 356 11.77 13.71 -26.32
N GLY A 357 12.24 12.49 -26.05
CA GLY A 357 12.64 11.52 -27.06
C GLY A 357 14.02 10.90 -26.82
N PHE A 358 14.52 10.28 -27.87
CA PHE A 358 15.83 9.63 -27.90
C PHE A 358 16.69 10.28 -28.98
N MET A 359 17.76 10.96 -28.59
CA MET A 359 18.67 11.67 -29.49
C MET A 359 20.12 11.37 -29.10
N ASP A 360 20.98 11.18 -30.09
CA ASP A 360 22.43 10.95 -29.92
C ASP A 360 22.80 9.82 -28.94
N GLY A 361 21.96 8.81 -28.84
CA GLY A 361 22.17 7.68 -27.94
C GLY A 361 21.67 7.88 -26.51
N GLU A 362 21.07 9.03 -26.20
CA GLU A 362 20.57 9.37 -24.87
C GLU A 362 19.08 9.74 -24.88
N ILE A 363 18.40 9.52 -23.74
CA ILE A 363 17.03 9.96 -23.54
C ILE A 363 17.05 11.42 -23.10
N VAL A 364 16.33 12.27 -23.83
CA VAL A 364 16.22 13.69 -23.52
C VAL A 364 15.04 13.93 -22.59
N LEU A 365 15.30 14.60 -21.47
CA LEU A 365 14.28 15.04 -20.52
C LEU A 365 14.10 16.54 -20.59
N HIS A 366 12.87 16.98 -20.74
CA HIS A 366 12.48 18.38 -20.67
C HIS A 366 11.78 18.67 -19.35
N THR A 367 12.41 19.46 -18.47
CA THR A 367 11.84 19.80 -17.16
C THR A 367 10.69 20.79 -17.34
N LEU A 368 9.48 20.42 -16.92
CA LEU A 368 8.30 21.28 -16.93
C LEU A 368 8.17 22.11 -15.65
N TYR A 369 8.38 21.46 -14.50
CA TYR A 369 8.34 22.09 -13.18
C TYR A 369 9.43 21.53 -12.29
N ARG A 370 10.02 22.43 -11.45
CA ARG A 370 11.03 22.05 -10.44
C ARG A 370 10.74 22.76 -9.12
N PHE A 371 10.85 22.02 -8.01
CA PHE A 371 10.69 22.58 -6.68
C PHE A 371 11.88 23.48 -6.34
N GLU A 372 11.60 24.72 -5.94
CA GLU A 372 12.57 25.66 -5.40
C GLU A 372 12.23 25.92 -3.93
N GLU A 373 13.18 25.64 -3.05
CA GLU A 373 13.09 25.98 -1.64
C GLU A 373 13.35 27.48 -1.47
N THR A 374 12.50 28.15 -0.69
CA THR A 374 12.61 29.62 -0.48
C THR A 374 13.01 29.97 0.94
N ALA A 375 12.54 29.25 1.92
CA ALA A 375 12.82 29.52 3.33
C ALA A 375 12.64 28.29 4.22
N VAL A 376 13.17 28.38 5.44
CA VAL A 376 12.85 27.46 6.56
C VAL A 376 12.21 28.32 7.63
N LEU A 377 11.00 27.96 8.03
CA LEU A 377 10.28 28.64 9.11
C LEU A 377 10.91 28.31 10.46
N ASP A 378 10.63 29.14 11.49
CA ASP A 378 11.07 28.90 12.85
C ASP A 378 10.59 27.54 13.40
N SER A 379 9.48 27.01 12.89
CA SER A 379 8.97 25.67 13.18
C SER A 379 9.81 24.54 12.58
N GLY A 380 10.82 24.85 11.77
CA GLY A 380 11.59 23.88 10.99
C GLY A 380 10.92 23.45 9.68
N ARG A 381 9.70 23.92 9.38
CA ARG A 381 8.99 23.60 8.14
C ARG A 381 9.65 24.29 6.95
N ILE A 382 9.82 23.52 5.86
CA ILE A 382 10.38 24.05 4.61
C ILE A 382 9.29 24.70 3.80
N GLN A 383 9.54 25.96 3.40
CA GLN A 383 8.75 26.67 2.41
C GLN A 383 9.40 26.58 1.03
N GLY A 384 8.57 26.45 0.02
CA GLY A 384 9.01 26.40 -1.38
C GLY A 384 7.82 26.24 -2.30
N PHE A 385 8.06 26.34 -3.59
CA PHE A 385 7.03 26.19 -4.62
C PHE A 385 7.58 25.47 -5.86
N LEU A 386 6.69 24.91 -6.66
CA LEU A 386 7.02 24.35 -7.96
C LEU A 386 7.10 25.49 -8.98
N LYS A 387 8.32 25.78 -9.41
CA LYS A 387 8.59 26.80 -10.43
C LYS A 387 8.43 26.18 -11.80
N LYS A 388 7.70 26.83 -12.68
CA LYS A 388 7.62 26.46 -14.08
C LYS A 388 8.97 26.69 -14.74
N ALA A 389 9.52 25.61 -15.33
CA ALA A 389 10.83 25.61 -15.99
C ALA A 389 10.72 25.47 -17.50
N GLY A 390 9.63 24.88 -17.99
CA GLY A 390 9.38 24.66 -19.41
C GLY A 390 7.90 24.56 -19.75
N THR A 391 7.62 24.30 -21.03
CA THR A 391 6.27 24.04 -21.55
C THR A 391 6.28 22.65 -22.20
N LEU A 392 5.14 21.98 -22.17
CA LEU A 392 4.97 20.67 -22.78
C LEU A 392 5.27 20.74 -24.29
N CYS A 393 6.13 19.87 -24.78
CA CYS A 393 6.57 19.79 -26.18
C CYS A 393 5.62 18.92 -27.02
N HIS A 394 5.26 17.72 -26.50
CA HIS A 394 4.43 16.76 -27.20
C HIS A 394 2.96 16.94 -26.84
N THR A 395 2.19 17.62 -27.68
CA THR A 395 0.79 17.96 -27.44
C THR A 395 -0.22 17.11 -28.21
N ASP A 396 0.24 16.13 -28.98
CA ASP A 396 -0.63 15.32 -29.86
C ASP A 396 -1.73 14.58 -29.10
N LYS A 397 -1.41 14.04 -27.90
CA LYS A 397 -2.39 13.39 -27.04
C LYS A 397 -3.42 14.38 -26.48
N LEU A 398 -3.03 15.62 -26.19
CA LEU A 398 -3.97 16.68 -25.80
C LEU A 398 -4.92 17.02 -26.93
N MET A 399 -4.39 17.22 -28.15
CA MET A 399 -5.19 17.52 -29.33
C MET A 399 -6.17 16.38 -29.63
N ALA A 400 -5.73 15.13 -29.58
CA ALA A 400 -6.57 13.97 -29.77
C ALA A 400 -7.70 13.84 -28.73
N ALA A 401 -7.45 14.28 -27.50
CA ALA A 401 -8.43 14.31 -26.42
C ALA A 401 -9.32 15.56 -26.42
N GLY A 402 -9.05 16.55 -27.29
CA GLY A 402 -9.76 17.83 -27.30
C GLY A 402 -9.49 18.69 -26.06
N LEU A 403 -8.33 18.51 -25.41
CA LEU A 403 -7.93 19.21 -24.20
C LEU A 403 -6.78 20.19 -24.48
N SER A 404 -6.63 21.19 -23.59
CA SER A 404 -5.54 22.15 -23.63
C SER A 404 -5.02 22.42 -22.20
N VAL A 405 -3.72 22.74 -22.09
CA VAL A 405 -3.03 23.09 -20.84
C VAL A 405 -2.94 24.60 -20.71
#